data_7468610fbd87fffc77f654361abc637b
#
_entry.id   7468610fbd87fffc77f654361abc637b
#
_cell.length_a   1.000
_cell.length_b   1.000
_cell.length_c   1.000
_cell.angle_alpha   90.00
_cell.angle_beta   90.00
_cell.angle_gamma   90.00
#
_symmetry.space_group_name_H-M   'P 1'
#
loop_
_entity.id
_entity.type
_entity.pdbx_description
1 polymer ?
#
loop_
_entity_poly.entity_id
_entity_poly.type
_entity_poly.pdbx_seq_one_letter_code
_entity_poly.pdbx_strand_id
1 'polypeptide(L)'
;MKNKGKRVWIQPARTIVQVVVMIACVLGIISSKQVSDWLLPTTLLLGVLFCGWICPLGTLQDWAYKLGRKMRLPVLRVPYGIQRYLQLSRYVFYFLLTLGITFNILQGTRNLSKLMRGDELGIAALVVLIVFVLFGMFFNRPFCNYICTGGARRGLWSVVRIIGIRRDTSTCINCKLCTKSCPMNIDVANTDFVRHPNCIGCMSCLSACPKGCISFKHMPKPDLPGKAGKANK
;
A
#
# COMPACT_ATOMS: atom_id res chain seq x y z
N MET A 1 1.17 10.89 -26.64
CA MET A 1 -0.26 10.68 -26.30
C MET A 1 -0.67 9.21 -26.08
N LYS A 2 0.11 8.21 -26.48
CA LYS A 2 -0.21 6.76 -26.38
C LYS A 2 -0.36 6.17 -24.95
N ASN A 3 0.07 6.87 -23.91
CA ASN A 3 0.12 6.33 -22.53
C ASN A 3 -1.07 6.73 -21.62
N LYS A 4 -1.94 7.63 -22.06
CA LYS A 4 -3.08 8.11 -21.24
C LYS A 4 -4.16 7.03 -21.06
N GLY A 5 -4.45 6.26 -22.11
CA GLY A 5 -5.44 5.18 -22.08
C GLY A 5 -5.06 4.04 -21.11
N LYS A 6 -3.81 3.54 -21.15
CA LYS A 6 -3.33 2.46 -20.27
C LYS A 6 -3.40 2.80 -18.78
N ARG A 7 -3.27 4.08 -18.41
CA ARG A 7 -3.29 4.54 -17.00
C ARG A 7 -4.69 4.59 -16.39
N VAL A 8 -5.70 4.85 -17.21
CA VAL A 8 -7.09 4.88 -16.78
C VAL A 8 -7.56 3.48 -16.33
N TRP A 9 -7.05 2.41 -16.97
CA TRP A 9 -7.43 1.02 -16.69
C TRP A 9 -6.78 0.41 -15.44
N ILE A 10 -5.72 0.99 -14.90
CA ILE A 10 -4.99 0.38 -13.76
C ILE A 10 -5.87 0.29 -12.51
N GLN A 11 -6.60 1.34 -12.17
CA GLN A 11 -7.42 1.34 -10.96
C GLN A 11 -8.68 0.47 -11.07
N PRO A 12 -9.45 0.47 -12.18
CA PRO A 12 -10.53 -0.50 -12.37
C PRO A 12 -10.02 -1.95 -12.40
N ALA A 13 -8.94 -2.24 -13.10
CA ALA A 13 -8.33 -3.58 -13.10
C ALA A 13 -7.94 -4.03 -11.68
N ARG A 14 -7.33 -3.14 -10.89
CA ARG A 14 -7.03 -3.40 -9.48
C ARG A 14 -8.30 -3.71 -8.68
N THR A 15 -9.38 -2.96 -8.89
CA THR A 15 -10.66 -3.19 -8.21
C THR A 15 -11.26 -4.53 -8.59
N ILE A 16 -11.20 -4.93 -9.86
CA ILE A 16 -11.65 -6.25 -10.33
C ILE A 16 -10.87 -7.37 -9.64
N VAL A 17 -9.54 -7.30 -9.62
CA VAL A 17 -8.68 -8.28 -8.93
C VAL A 17 -9.05 -8.35 -7.44
N GLN A 18 -9.23 -7.22 -6.78
CA GLN A 18 -9.63 -7.15 -5.38
C GLN A 18 -10.97 -7.83 -5.11
N VAL A 19 -11.98 -7.61 -5.98
CA VAL A 19 -13.30 -8.24 -5.86
C VAL A 19 -13.20 -9.76 -6.07
N VAL A 20 -12.53 -10.20 -7.12
CA VAL A 20 -12.35 -11.64 -7.42
C VAL A 20 -11.65 -12.36 -6.27
N VAL A 21 -10.55 -11.80 -5.76
CA VAL A 21 -9.83 -12.40 -4.63
C VAL A 21 -10.68 -12.41 -3.36
N MET A 22 -11.45 -11.34 -3.11
CA MET A 22 -12.35 -11.28 -1.96
C MET A 22 -13.41 -12.40 -2.03
N ILE A 23 -14.05 -12.58 -3.18
CA ILE A 23 -15.01 -13.66 -3.41
C ILE A 23 -14.33 -15.03 -3.22
N ALA A 24 -13.16 -15.24 -3.81
CA ALA A 24 -12.42 -16.51 -3.67
C ALA A 24 -12.03 -16.81 -2.20
N CYS A 25 -11.71 -15.77 -1.41
CA CYS A 25 -11.46 -15.93 0.03
C CYS A 25 -12.73 -16.26 0.81
N VAL A 26 -13.88 -15.63 0.48
CA VAL A 26 -15.18 -15.92 1.13
C VAL A 26 -15.63 -17.35 0.82
N LEU A 27 -15.48 -17.80 -0.41
CA LEU A 27 -15.79 -19.16 -0.83
C LEU A 27 -14.81 -20.22 -0.29
N GLY A 28 -13.77 -19.81 0.45
CA GLY A 28 -12.76 -20.72 1.00
C GLY A 28 -11.80 -21.33 -0.03
N ILE A 29 -11.91 -20.93 -1.31
CA ILE A 29 -11.08 -21.46 -2.41
C ILE A 29 -9.62 -21.11 -2.19
N ILE A 30 -9.33 -19.91 -1.70
CA ILE A 30 -7.97 -19.38 -1.51
C ILE A 30 -7.81 -18.88 -0.09
N SER A 31 -6.76 -19.35 0.59
CA SER A 31 -6.34 -18.76 1.86
C SER A 31 -5.42 -17.55 1.61
N SER A 32 -5.76 -16.40 2.15
CA SER A 32 -4.95 -15.19 2.05
C SER A 32 -3.53 -15.36 2.59
N LYS A 33 -3.34 -16.25 3.57
CA LYS A 33 -2.02 -16.60 4.12
C LYS A 33 -1.19 -17.37 3.09
N GLN A 34 -1.75 -18.37 2.46
CA GLN A 34 -1.08 -19.21 1.46
C GLN A 34 -0.60 -18.37 0.27
N VAL A 35 -1.48 -17.55 -0.32
CA VAL A 35 -1.11 -16.62 -1.41
C VAL A 35 -0.01 -15.64 -0.97
N SER A 36 -0.09 -15.18 0.26
CA SER A 36 0.89 -14.28 0.87
C SER A 36 2.31 -14.89 0.92
N ASP A 37 2.42 -16.16 1.29
CA ASP A 37 3.72 -16.83 1.45
C ASP A 37 4.32 -17.19 0.08
N TRP A 38 3.50 -17.63 -0.87
CA TRP A 38 3.91 -17.87 -2.25
C TRP A 38 4.43 -16.62 -2.97
N LEU A 39 3.85 -15.44 -2.68
CA LEU A 39 4.26 -14.16 -3.26
C LEU A 39 5.44 -13.49 -2.52
N LEU A 40 5.94 -14.10 -1.45
CA LEU A 40 7.04 -13.51 -0.69
C LEU A 40 8.30 -13.29 -1.53
N PRO A 41 8.80 -14.25 -2.34
CA PRO A 41 9.98 -14.03 -3.17
C PRO A 41 9.76 -12.93 -4.24
N THR A 42 8.54 -12.74 -4.74
CA THR A 42 8.25 -11.68 -5.70
C THR A 42 8.38 -10.27 -5.10
N THR A 43 8.32 -10.14 -3.77
CA THR A 43 8.50 -8.85 -3.09
C THR A 43 9.90 -8.28 -3.22
N LEU A 44 10.92 -9.13 -3.43
CA LEU A 44 12.29 -8.70 -3.68
C LEU A 44 12.44 -8.03 -5.06
N LEU A 45 11.70 -8.52 -6.07
CA LEU A 45 11.80 -8.02 -7.43
C LEU A 45 10.87 -6.82 -7.67
N LEU A 46 9.60 -6.98 -7.33
CA LEU A 46 8.51 -6.07 -7.70
C LEU A 46 8.01 -5.20 -6.53
N GLY A 47 8.52 -5.40 -5.32
CA GLY A 47 8.02 -4.77 -4.12
C GLY A 47 6.69 -5.35 -3.63
N VAL A 48 6.04 -4.69 -2.69
CA VAL A 48 4.86 -5.22 -1.97
C VAL A 48 3.58 -5.09 -2.81
N LEU A 49 3.45 -5.88 -3.89
CA LEU A 49 2.22 -5.90 -4.71
C LEU A 49 1.04 -6.56 -4.00
N PHE A 50 1.30 -7.60 -3.19
CA PHE A 50 0.26 -8.31 -2.44
C PHE A 50 -0.65 -7.37 -1.65
N CYS A 51 -0.07 -6.44 -0.88
CA CYS A 51 -0.84 -5.51 -0.05
C CYS A 51 -1.67 -4.50 -0.85
N GLY A 52 -1.23 -4.19 -2.08
CA GLY A 52 -1.93 -3.26 -2.97
C GLY A 52 -3.07 -3.89 -3.75
N TRP A 53 -2.98 -5.18 -4.11
CA TRP A 53 -3.84 -5.81 -5.09
C TRP A 53 -4.65 -6.98 -4.54
N ILE A 54 -4.08 -7.78 -3.62
CA ILE A 54 -4.61 -9.08 -3.24
C ILE A 54 -5.12 -9.09 -1.79
N CYS A 55 -4.49 -8.33 -0.88
CA CYS A 55 -4.81 -8.40 0.54
C CYS A 55 -6.28 -8.04 0.85
N PRO A 56 -7.09 -8.97 1.41
CA PRO A 56 -8.51 -8.72 1.67
C PRO A 56 -8.73 -7.59 2.68
N LEU A 57 -7.89 -7.48 3.71
CA LEU A 57 -7.98 -6.38 4.68
C LEU A 57 -7.67 -5.03 4.05
N GLY A 58 -6.68 -4.98 3.13
CA GLY A 58 -6.37 -3.78 2.36
C GLY A 58 -7.52 -3.37 1.44
N THR A 59 -8.20 -4.34 0.84
CA THR A 59 -9.38 -4.13 0.00
C THR A 59 -10.54 -3.55 0.81
N LEU A 60 -10.82 -4.11 1.98
CA LEU A 60 -11.88 -3.65 2.86
C LEU A 60 -11.66 -2.18 3.28
N GLN A 61 -10.43 -1.82 3.64
CA GLN A 61 -10.09 -0.43 3.97
C GLN A 61 -10.19 0.52 2.76
N ASP A 62 -9.79 0.07 1.55
CA ASP A 62 -9.97 0.86 0.32
C ASP A 62 -11.45 1.12 0.05
N TRP A 63 -12.32 0.12 0.27
CA TRP A 63 -13.77 0.27 0.07
C TRP A 63 -14.38 1.18 1.14
N ALA A 64 -13.99 1.03 2.41
CA ALA A 64 -14.42 1.93 3.48
C ALA A 64 -14.05 3.38 3.16
N TYR A 65 -12.81 3.62 2.71
CA TYR A 65 -12.37 4.95 2.30
C TYR A 65 -13.17 5.51 1.11
N LYS A 66 -13.43 4.68 0.08
CA LYS A 66 -14.26 5.10 -1.06
C LYS A 66 -15.70 5.44 -0.62
N LEU A 67 -16.26 4.67 0.31
CA LEU A 67 -17.59 4.92 0.89
C LEU A 67 -17.61 6.25 1.65
N GLY A 68 -16.61 6.49 2.52
CA GLY A 68 -16.47 7.75 3.24
C GLY A 68 -16.37 8.95 2.30
N ARG A 69 -15.64 8.79 1.18
CA ARG A 69 -15.57 9.82 0.12
C ARG A 69 -16.92 10.06 -0.56
N LYS A 70 -17.70 9.01 -0.83
CA LYS A 70 -19.05 9.11 -1.40
C LYS A 70 -20.00 9.83 -0.43
N MET A 71 -19.83 9.60 0.86
CA MET A 71 -20.59 10.28 1.92
C MET A 71 -20.09 11.71 2.23
N ARG A 72 -19.10 12.22 1.47
CA ARG A 72 -18.47 13.54 1.64
C ARG A 72 -17.80 13.75 3.01
N LEU A 73 -17.41 12.67 3.69
CA LEU A 73 -16.70 12.78 4.96
C LEU A 73 -15.33 13.46 4.77
N PRO A 74 -14.85 14.21 5.79
CA PRO A 74 -13.55 14.87 5.73
C PRO A 74 -12.42 13.86 5.60
N VAL A 75 -11.49 14.13 4.71
CA VAL A 75 -10.28 13.30 4.57
C VAL A 75 -9.23 13.82 5.52
N LEU A 76 -8.93 13.03 6.52
CA LEU A 76 -7.87 13.31 7.46
C LEU A 76 -6.54 12.77 6.92
N ARG A 77 -5.53 13.62 6.89
CA ARG A 77 -4.16 13.25 6.50
C ARG A 77 -3.21 13.63 7.62
N VAL A 78 -2.38 12.69 8.00
CA VAL A 78 -1.35 12.94 9.00
C VAL A 78 -0.23 13.78 8.35
N PRO A 79 0.22 14.87 8.99
CA PRO A 79 1.36 15.65 8.52
C PRO A 79 2.62 14.78 8.37
N TYR A 80 3.46 15.09 7.38
CA TYR A 80 4.65 14.29 7.04
C TYR A 80 5.60 14.04 8.20
N GLY A 81 5.80 15.06 9.06
CA GLY A 81 6.68 14.95 10.22
C GLY A 81 6.22 13.84 11.19
N ILE A 82 4.94 13.85 11.54
CA ILE A 82 4.33 12.87 12.45
C ILE A 82 4.16 11.51 11.78
N GLN A 83 3.85 11.49 10.49
CA GLN A 83 3.66 10.28 9.69
C GLN A 83 4.84 9.32 9.79
N ARG A 84 6.06 9.83 9.71
CA ARG A 84 7.29 9.04 9.77
C ARG A 84 7.40 8.26 11.09
N TYR A 85 7.12 8.92 12.19
CA TYR A 85 7.16 8.30 13.53
C TYR A 85 6.02 7.31 13.72
N LEU A 86 4.81 7.65 13.30
CA LEU A 86 3.66 6.74 13.37
C LEU A 86 3.86 5.49 12.51
N GLN A 87 4.51 5.61 11.35
CA GLN A 87 4.83 4.44 10.52
C GLN A 87 5.89 3.53 11.14
N LEU A 88 6.69 4.02 12.07
CA LEU A 88 7.64 3.20 12.81
C LEU A 88 6.94 2.22 13.75
N SER A 89 5.75 2.56 14.28
CA SER A 89 4.99 1.72 15.22
C SER A 89 4.76 0.30 14.69
N ARG A 90 4.48 0.14 13.37
CA ARG A 90 4.28 -1.19 12.76
C ARG A 90 5.52 -2.08 12.81
N TYR A 91 6.74 -1.48 12.81
CA TYR A 91 8.00 -2.22 12.94
C TYR A 91 8.24 -2.61 14.40
N VAL A 92 7.85 -1.77 15.34
CA VAL A 92 7.86 -2.08 16.77
C VAL A 92 6.92 -3.27 17.04
N PHE A 93 5.68 -3.25 16.53
CA PHE A 93 4.76 -4.39 16.64
C PHE A 93 5.31 -5.65 15.97
N TYR A 94 5.97 -5.53 14.83
CA TYR A 94 6.60 -6.67 14.16
C TYR A 94 7.74 -7.25 15.00
N PHE A 95 8.57 -6.41 15.59
CA PHE A 95 9.66 -6.83 16.47
C PHE A 95 9.15 -7.52 17.75
N LEU A 96 8.16 -6.93 18.41
CA LEU A 96 7.50 -7.54 19.57
C LEU A 96 6.90 -8.90 19.24
N LEU A 97 6.30 -9.05 18.06
CA LEU A 97 5.77 -10.33 17.61
C LEU A 97 6.88 -11.37 17.39
N THR A 98 8.05 -10.97 16.88
CA THR A 98 9.22 -11.88 16.72
C THR A 98 9.84 -12.31 18.04
N LEU A 99 9.71 -11.49 19.09
CA LEU A 99 10.11 -11.83 20.46
C LEU A 99 9.10 -12.75 21.19
N GLY A 100 8.06 -13.25 20.49
CA GLY A 100 7.07 -14.15 21.05
C GLY A 100 5.91 -13.47 21.78
N ILE A 101 5.87 -12.13 21.84
CA ILE A 101 4.75 -11.39 22.41
C ILE A 101 3.61 -11.38 21.38
N THR A 102 2.64 -12.28 21.55
CA THR A 102 1.55 -12.45 20.58
C THR A 102 0.39 -11.50 20.86
N PHE A 103 0.20 -10.51 19.99
CA PHE A 103 -1.00 -9.68 19.98
C PHE A 103 -2.03 -10.26 18.99
N ASN A 104 -2.71 -11.33 19.37
CA ASN A 104 -3.70 -12.00 18.51
C ASN A 104 -4.81 -11.03 18.05
N ILE A 105 -5.17 -10.09 18.89
CA ILE A 105 -6.18 -9.06 18.62
C ILE A 105 -5.77 -8.16 17.44
N LEU A 106 -4.48 -7.87 17.28
CA LEU A 106 -3.95 -6.98 16.24
C LEU A 106 -3.62 -7.69 14.92
N GLN A 107 -3.83 -9.00 14.82
CA GLN A 107 -3.62 -9.75 13.58
C GLN A 107 -4.80 -9.61 12.61
N GLY A 108 -5.05 -8.39 12.12
CA GLY A 108 -6.25 -8.03 11.35
C GLY A 108 -6.53 -8.91 10.15
N THR A 109 -5.51 -9.33 9.37
CA THR A 109 -5.70 -10.25 8.22
C THR A 109 -6.15 -11.63 8.65
N ARG A 110 -5.62 -12.15 9.77
CA ARG A 110 -5.99 -13.45 10.34
C ARG A 110 -7.41 -13.40 10.90
N ASN A 111 -7.71 -12.33 11.63
CA ASN A 111 -9.03 -12.14 12.23
C ASN A 111 -10.12 -11.97 11.15
N LEU A 112 -9.83 -11.20 10.10
CA LEU A 112 -10.73 -11.08 8.95
C LEU A 112 -10.94 -12.42 8.24
N SER A 113 -9.88 -13.22 8.05
CA SER A 113 -10.00 -14.57 7.43
C SER A 113 -10.85 -15.52 8.27
N LYS A 114 -10.74 -15.47 9.60
CA LYS A 114 -11.57 -16.24 10.51
C LYS A 114 -13.04 -15.84 10.41
N LEU A 115 -13.30 -14.52 10.46
CA LEU A 115 -14.66 -13.99 10.31
C LEU A 115 -15.30 -14.43 8.97
N MET A 116 -14.54 -14.40 7.87
CA MET A 116 -15.03 -14.79 6.54
C MET A 116 -15.34 -16.30 6.43
N ARG A 117 -14.69 -17.14 7.24
CA ARG A 117 -14.94 -18.60 7.30
C ARG A 117 -16.03 -18.99 8.28
N GLY A 118 -16.55 -18.04 9.08
CA GLY A 118 -17.50 -18.33 10.14
C GLY A 118 -16.85 -18.92 11.41
N ASP A 119 -15.51 -18.89 11.51
CA ASP A 119 -14.81 -19.33 12.70
C ASP A 119 -15.08 -18.36 13.86
N GLU A 120 -15.11 -18.86 15.10
CA GLU A 120 -15.28 -18.02 16.28
C GLU A 120 -14.17 -16.97 16.40
N LEU A 121 -14.58 -15.72 16.45
CA LEU A 121 -13.71 -14.58 16.67
C LEU A 121 -14.00 -13.98 18.04
N GLY A 122 -12.96 -13.80 18.85
CA GLY A 122 -13.12 -13.13 20.12
C GLY A 122 -13.70 -11.72 19.95
N ILE A 123 -14.64 -11.33 20.81
CA ILE A 123 -15.36 -10.04 20.77
C ILE A 123 -14.36 -8.86 20.62
N ALA A 124 -13.26 -8.88 21.36
CA ALA A 124 -12.23 -7.85 21.28
C ALA A 124 -11.61 -7.70 19.88
N ALA A 125 -11.36 -8.82 19.19
CA ALA A 125 -10.79 -8.80 17.83
C ALA A 125 -11.81 -8.27 16.81
N LEU A 126 -13.10 -8.59 16.99
CA LEU A 126 -14.20 -8.07 16.18
C LEU A 126 -14.33 -6.55 16.35
N VAL A 127 -14.34 -6.06 17.58
CA VAL A 127 -14.41 -4.62 17.90
C VAL A 127 -13.23 -3.87 17.25
N VAL A 128 -12.01 -4.37 17.39
CA VAL A 128 -10.82 -3.78 16.78
C VAL A 128 -10.96 -3.73 15.26
N LEU A 129 -11.44 -4.80 14.63
CA LEU A 129 -11.65 -4.84 13.17
C LEU A 129 -12.67 -3.79 12.73
N ILE A 130 -13.82 -3.68 13.41
CA ILE A 130 -14.87 -2.70 13.14
C ILE A 130 -14.31 -1.27 13.30
N VAL A 131 -13.61 -0.98 14.38
CA VAL A 131 -13.02 0.33 14.64
C VAL A 131 -12.07 0.71 13.50
N PHE A 132 -11.19 -0.19 13.04
CA PHE A 132 -10.28 0.11 11.93
C PHE A 132 -10.98 0.27 10.58
N VAL A 133 -12.09 -0.41 10.34
CA VAL A 133 -12.91 -0.20 9.15
C VAL A 133 -13.57 1.18 9.19
N LEU A 134 -14.15 1.57 10.33
CA LEU A 134 -14.75 2.90 10.52
C LEU A 134 -13.69 4.02 10.39
N PHE A 135 -12.53 3.86 11.02
CA PHE A 135 -11.40 4.78 10.81
C PHE A 135 -10.96 4.84 9.34
N GLY A 136 -11.08 3.75 8.61
CA GLY A 136 -10.82 3.67 7.18
C GLY A 136 -11.68 4.60 6.33
N MET A 137 -12.83 5.06 6.81
CA MET A 137 -13.67 6.04 6.12
C MET A 137 -13.04 7.44 6.11
N PHE A 138 -12.27 7.80 7.15
CA PHE A 138 -11.62 9.10 7.32
C PHE A 138 -10.15 9.07 6.87
N PHE A 139 -9.45 7.98 7.17
CA PHE A 139 -8.04 7.78 6.83
C PHE A 139 -7.87 6.72 5.76
N ASN A 140 -6.95 6.95 4.84
CA ASN A 140 -6.63 5.93 3.85
C ASN A 140 -5.73 4.85 4.48
N ARG A 141 -6.26 3.62 4.62
CA ARG A 141 -5.56 2.44 5.13
C ARG A 141 -4.87 2.60 6.51
N PRO A 142 -5.58 3.01 7.57
CA PRO A 142 -4.96 3.28 8.87
C PRO A 142 -4.28 2.04 9.46
N PHE A 143 -4.92 0.87 9.44
CA PHE A 143 -4.33 -0.37 9.94
C PHE A 143 -3.07 -0.76 9.17
N CYS A 144 -3.11 -0.70 7.83
CA CYS A 144 -1.98 -1.05 6.98
C CYS A 144 -0.78 -0.11 7.18
N ASN A 145 -1.03 1.17 7.49
CA ASN A 145 0.00 2.17 7.71
C ASN A 145 0.73 2.00 9.03
N TYR A 146 0.01 1.66 10.12
CA TYR A 146 0.54 1.86 11.48
C TYR A 146 0.68 0.57 12.29
N ILE A 147 -0.07 -0.49 11.97
CA ILE A 147 -0.17 -1.68 12.83
C ILE A 147 0.24 -2.96 12.09
N CYS A 148 -0.05 -3.08 10.79
CA CYS A 148 0.07 -4.34 10.08
C CYS A 148 1.52 -4.91 10.08
N THR A 149 1.75 -5.94 10.87
CA THR A 149 3.03 -6.65 10.99
C THR A 149 3.41 -7.41 9.71
N GLY A 150 2.44 -8.01 9.02
CA GLY A 150 2.66 -8.65 7.72
C GLY A 150 3.12 -7.66 6.64
N GLY A 151 2.59 -6.42 6.68
CA GLY A 151 3.06 -5.33 5.84
C GLY A 151 4.46 -4.85 6.22
N ALA A 152 4.82 -4.86 7.52
CA ALA A 152 6.17 -4.51 7.98
C ALA A 152 7.20 -5.51 7.45
N ARG A 153 6.97 -6.82 7.62
CA ARG A 153 7.86 -7.89 7.13
C ARG A 153 8.16 -7.74 5.63
N ARG A 154 7.12 -7.61 4.81
CA ARG A 154 7.29 -7.45 3.36
C ARG A 154 7.89 -6.09 2.98
N GLY A 155 7.58 -5.05 3.74
CA GLY A 155 8.11 -3.71 3.55
C GLY A 155 9.64 -3.70 3.67
N LEU A 156 10.21 -4.38 4.67
CA LEU A 156 11.66 -4.50 4.83
C LEU A 156 12.32 -5.13 3.60
N TRP A 157 11.79 -6.27 3.12
CA TRP A 157 12.29 -6.91 1.90
C TRP A 157 12.13 -6.04 0.65
N SER A 158 11.09 -5.22 0.60
CA SER A 158 10.81 -4.38 -0.58
C SER A 158 11.75 -3.18 -0.75
N VAL A 159 12.59 -2.87 0.22
CA VAL A 159 13.61 -1.81 0.11
C VAL A 159 14.65 -2.15 -0.97
N VAL A 160 14.94 -3.46 -1.13
CA VAL A 160 15.90 -3.97 -2.12
C VAL A 160 15.29 -4.14 -3.51
N ARG A 161 14.00 -3.78 -3.71
CA ARG A 161 13.32 -3.96 -5.00
C ARG A 161 14.10 -3.37 -6.19
N ILE A 162 14.10 -4.13 -7.28
CA ILE A 162 14.75 -3.75 -8.53
C ILE A 162 13.79 -2.99 -9.44
N ILE A 163 12.49 -3.33 -9.39
CA ILE A 163 11.43 -2.72 -10.18
C ILE A 163 10.49 -1.95 -9.26
N GLY A 164 10.17 -0.72 -9.61
CA GLY A 164 9.32 0.13 -8.79
C GLY A 164 8.81 1.39 -9.48
N ILE A 165 8.25 2.27 -8.69
CA ILE A 165 7.74 3.56 -9.17
C ILE A 165 8.91 4.52 -9.40
N ARG A 166 9.06 4.97 -10.65
CA ARG A 166 10.06 5.96 -11.07
C ARG A 166 9.36 7.21 -11.53
N ARG A 167 9.89 8.37 -11.14
CA ARG A 167 9.48 9.69 -11.62
C ARG A 167 10.53 10.20 -12.61
N ASP A 168 10.06 10.73 -13.71
CA ASP A 168 10.86 11.50 -14.64
C ASP A 168 10.77 12.98 -14.25
N THR A 169 11.87 13.53 -13.79
CA THR A 169 11.96 14.92 -13.33
C THR A 169 11.89 15.92 -14.48
N SER A 170 12.34 15.55 -15.69
CA SER A 170 12.38 16.45 -16.85
C SER A 170 10.99 16.82 -17.36
N THR A 171 10.02 15.90 -17.27
CA THR A 171 8.63 16.10 -17.71
C THR A 171 7.67 16.46 -16.57
N CYS A 172 8.18 16.50 -15.33
CA CYS A 172 7.37 16.70 -14.14
C CYS A 172 7.08 18.19 -13.86
N ILE A 173 5.79 18.56 -13.76
CA ILE A 173 5.34 19.92 -13.41
C ILE A 173 5.20 20.16 -11.92
N ASN A 174 5.65 19.26 -11.08
CA ASN A 174 5.62 19.31 -9.62
C ASN A 174 4.23 19.62 -8.98
N CYS A 175 3.14 19.16 -9.60
CA CYS A 175 1.76 19.39 -9.12
C CYS A 175 1.40 18.60 -7.86
N LYS A 176 2.25 17.71 -7.36
CA LYS A 176 2.10 16.87 -6.14
C LYS A 176 0.86 15.97 -6.11
N LEU A 177 0.13 15.81 -7.22
CA LEU A 177 -1.04 14.92 -7.29
C LEU A 177 -0.69 13.46 -7.01
N CYS A 178 0.50 13.00 -7.40
CA CYS A 178 1.01 11.67 -7.11
C CYS A 178 1.15 11.42 -5.60
N THR A 179 1.68 12.38 -4.85
CA THR A 179 1.76 12.35 -3.38
C THR A 179 0.36 12.38 -2.75
N LYS A 180 -0.52 13.27 -3.26
CA LYS A 180 -1.92 13.37 -2.77
C LYS A 180 -2.73 12.11 -3.04
N SER A 181 -2.45 11.34 -4.08
CA SER A 181 -3.15 10.09 -4.40
C SER A 181 -2.58 8.86 -3.69
N CYS A 182 -1.46 9.01 -2.96
CA CYS A 182 -0.81 7.88 -2.31
C CYS A 182 -1.59 7.43 -1.06
N PRO A 183 -2.11 6.18 -1.01
CA PRO A 183 -2.84 5.68 0.15
C PRO A 183 -1.94 5.48 1.37
N MET A 184 -0.63 5.35 1.17
CA MET A 184 0.36 5.19 2.24
C MET A 184 1.01 6.52 2.64
N ASN A 185 0.50 7.64 2.12
CA ASN A 185 0.98 9.00 2.39
C ASN A 185 2.52 9.15 2.20
N ILE A 186 3.04 8.58 1.09
CA ILE A 186 4.45 8.66 0.72
C ILE A 186 4.67 9.88 -0.17
N ASP A 187 5.77 10.61 0.06
CA ASP A 187 6.14 11.73 -0.79
C ASP A 187 6.78 11.27 -2.11
N VAL A 188 5.92 10.98 -3.08
CA VAL A 188 6.34 10.54 -4.41
C VAL A 188 6.87 11.71 -5.25
N ALA A 189 6.42 12.94 -4.97
CA ALA A 189 6.77 14.11 -5.74
C ALA A 189 8.24 14.53 -5.57
N ASN A 190 8.87 14.19 -4.45
CA ASN A 190 10.25 14.56 -4.13
C ASN A 190 11.25 13.40 -4.27
N THR A 191 10.83 12.29 -4.91
CA THR A 191 11.70 11.12 -5.11
C THR A 191 11.75 10.72 -6.58
N ASP A 192 12.94 10.36 -7.09
CA ASP A 192 13.10 9.89 -8.46
C ASP A 192 12.72 8.41 -8.59
N PHE A 193 13.04 7.62 -7.56
CA PHE A 193 12.65 6.23 -7.42
C PHE A 193 12.13 5.94 -6.02
N VAL A 194 10.90 5.44 -5.92
CA VAL A 194 10.25 5.21 -4.62
C VAL A 194 10.76 3.91 -4.00
N ARG A 195 11.74 4.00 -3.11
CA ARG A 195 12.26 2.87 -2.29
C ARG A 195 11.60 2.75 -0.93
N HIS A 196 10.57 3.54 -0.67
CA HIS A 196 9.95 3.57 0.65
C HIS A 196 9.37 2.20 1.03
N PRO A 197 9.68 1.65 2.22
CA PRO A 197 9.25 0.30 2.61
C PRO A 197 7.74 0.16 2.74
N ASN A 198 7.02 1.26 2.91
CA ASN A 198 5.56 1.27 2.98
C ASN A 198 4.89 1.36 1.59
N CYS A 199 5.64 1.40 0.49
CA CYS A 199 5.05 1.43 -0.84
C CYS A 199 4.44 0.07 -1.18
N ILE A 200 3.12 0.03 -1.33
CA ILE A 200 2.34 -1.19 -1.61
C ILE A 200 2.13 -1.49 -3.10
N GLY A 201 2.82 -0.78 -3.99
CA GLY A 201 2.70 -1.02 -5.44
C GLY A 201 1.30 -0.82 -6.02
N CYS A 202 0.43 -0.03 -5.40
CA CYS A 202 -0.97 0.16 -5.83
C CYS A 202 -1.12 0.98 -7.12
N MET A 203 -0.04 1.59 -7.60
CA MET A 203 0.03 2.40 -8.84
C MET A 203 -0.95 3.58 -8.89
N SER A 204 -1.51 4.03 -7.75
CA SER A 204 -2.41 5.19 -7.70
C SER A 204 -1.73 6.48 -8.14
N CYS A 205 -0.44 6.65 -7.79
CA CYS A 205 0.37 7.78 -8.24
C CYS A 205 0.56 7.80 -9.77
N LEU A 206 0.65 6.63 -10.39
CA LEU A 206 0.75 6.48 -11.83
C LEU A 206 -0.53 6.95 -12.54
N SER A 207 -1.69 6.53 -12.01
CA SER A 207 -3.01 6.91 -12.54
C SER A 207 -3.31 8.39 -12.32
N ALA A 208 -2.84 8.98 -11.21
CA ALA A 208 -3.11 10.37 -10.86
C ALA A 208 -2.23 11.38 -11.62
N CYS A 209 -1.17 10.95 -12.31
CA CYS A 209 -0.24 11.85 -12.97
C CYS A 209 -0.78 12.36 -14.32
N PRO A 210 -1.13 13.67 -14.48
CA PRO A 210 -1.68 14.19 -15.73
C PRO A 210 -0.66 14.22 -16.87
N LYS A 211 0.62 14.52 -16.55
CA LYS A 211 1.71 14.58 -17.54
C LYS A 211 2.33 13.23 -17.83
N GLY A 212 2.03 12.23 -17.03
CA GLY A 212 2.55 10.91 -17.27
C GLY A 212 4.02 10.70 -16.95
N CYS A 213 4.61 11.55 -16.16
CA CYS A 213 6.02 11.45 -15.76
C CYS A 213 6.30 10.30 -14.77
N ILE A 214 5.27 9.60 -14.28
CA ILE A 214 5.45 8.44 -13.41
C ILE A 214 5.31 7.15 -14.20
N SER A 215 6.22 6.22 -13.98
CA SER A 215 6.25 4.93 -14.65
C SER A 215 6.66 3.81 -13.69
N PHE A 216 6.27 2.57 -13.99
CA PHE A 216 6.72 1.39 -13.28
C PHE A 216 7.85 0.76 -14.10
N LYS A 217 9.10 0.93 -13.65
CA LYS A 217 10.30 0.55 -14.39
C LYS A 217 11.40 0.03 -13.44
N HIS A 218 12.45 -0.53 -14.06
CA HIS A 218 13.68 -0.86 -13.36
C HIS A 218 14.29 0.36 -12.67
N MET A 219 14.97 0.12 -11.57
CA MET A 219 15.80 1.10 -10.91
C MET A 219 16.79 1.70 -11.93
N PRO A 220 16.98 3.02 -11.97
CA PRO A 220 18.07 3.59 -12.74
C PRO A 220 19.38 2.95 -12.24
N LYS A 221 20.26 2.55 -13.18
CA LYS A 221 21.63 2.20 -12.82
C LYS A 221 22.19 3.39 -12.03
N PRO A 222 22.94 3.17 -10.94
CA PRO A 222 23.63 4.27 -10.29
C PRO A 222 24.46 4.96 -11.37
N ASP A 223 24.12 6.22 -11.67
CA ASP A 223 24.96 7.04 -12.53
C ASP A 223 26.30 7.12 -11.81
N LEU A 224 27.34 6.60 -12.42
CA LEU A 224 28.72 6.81 -11.99
C LEU A 224 28.91 8.33 -11.86
N PRO A 225 29.56 8.82 -10.79
CA PRO A 225 29.73 10.25 -10.56
C PRO A 225 30.52 10.87 -11.73
N GLY A 226 29.82 11.51 -12.66
CA GLY A 226 30.45 12.07 -13.86
C GLY A 226 29.55 12.87 -14.80
N LYS A 227 28.21 12.87 -14.61
CA LYS A 227 27.31 13.71 -15.41
C LYS A 227 26.32 14.44 -14.53
N ALA A 228 26.81 15.40 -13.77
CA ALA A 228 25.98 16.47 -13.23
C ALA A 228 25.44 17.28 -14.41
N GLY A 229 24.22 16.95 -14.84
CA GLY A 229 23.49 17.75 -15.82
C GLY A 229 23.30 19.16 -15.25
N LYS A 230 23.88 20.14 -15.94
CA LYS A 230 23.79 21.56 -15.68
C LYS A 230 22.35 21.95 -15.34
N ALA A 231 22.12 22.39 -14.10
CA ALA A 231 20.93 23.13 -13.72
C ALA A 231 20.92 24.40 -14.57
N ASN A 232 20.03 24.51 -15.53
CA ASN A 232 19.72 25.78 -16.14
C ASN A 232 18.98 26.65 -15.12
N LYS A 233 19.58 27.81 -14.88
CA LYS A 233 19.02 28.95 -14.16
C LYS A 233 17.67 29.38 -14.72
#